data_3fc88581c0d0ead26c1e2f63eb4bf5f7
#
_entry.id   3fc88581c0d0ead26c1e2f63eb4bf5f7
#
_cell.length_a   1.000
_cell.length_b   1.000
_cell.length_c   1.000
_cell.angle_alpha   90.00
_cell.angle_beta   90.00
_cell.angle_gamma   90.00
#
_symmetry.space_group_name_H-M   'P 1'
#
loop_
_entity.id
_entity.type
_entity.pdbx_description
1 polymer ?
#
loop_
_entity_poly.entity_id
_entity_poly.type
_entity_poly.pdbx_seq_one_letter_code
_entity_poly.pdbx_strand_id
1 'polypeptide(L)'
;MNNFIIATQLSLDHDIASFMNKLLNNFGSFLTPILKFITILGNFGTIFIILSLLFLLFTKTRKAGIIALIALLIGVITVSITKIAVSRDRPFFDTNSDFYSWWLQAGAVKESSYSFPSGHTTAATEFGVALFISKNKKYSWLFLFIPLIMGFTRIYFIVHYFTDVCGGCLLYTSPSPR
;
A
#
# COMPACT_ATOMS: atom_id res chain seq x y z
N MET A 1 24.08 -16.48 -5.19
CA MET A 1 22.67 -16.29 -5.65
C MET A 1 21.96 -15.19 -4.86
N ASN A 2 22.08 -15.14 -3.52
CA ASN A 2 21.41 -14.11 -2.71
C ASN A 2 21.86 -12.67 -3.01
N ASN A 3 23.15 -12.42 -3.20
CA ASN A 3 23.66 -11.06 -3.47
C ASN A 3 23.17 -10.46 -4.80
N PHE A 4 22.97 -11.29 -5.82
CA PHE A 4 22.43 -10.84 -7.11
C PHE A 4 20.96 -10.42 -6.98
N ILE A 5 20.15 -11.20 -6.27
CA ILE A 5 18.73 -10.89 -6.04
C ILE A 5 18.58 -9.61 -5.23
N ILE A 6 19.38 -9.43 -4.17
CA ILE A 6 19.35 -8.22 -3.34
C ILE A 6 19.77 -7.00 -4.16
N ALA A 7 20.83 -7.09 -4.95
CA ALA A 7 21.29 -6.00 -5.80
C ALA A 7 20.23 -5.60 -6.85
N THR A 8 19.58 -6.57 -7.46
CA THR A 8 18.49 -6.31 -8.44
C THR A 8 17.27 -5.67 -7.78
N GLN A 9 16.91 -6.08 -6.57
CA GLN A 9 15.80 -5.45 -5.82
C GLN A 9 16.13 -4.00 -5.47
N LEU A 10 17.34 -3.73 -4.99
CA LEU A 10 17.78 -2.37 -4.65
C LEU A 10 17.81 -1.45 -5.86
N SER A 11 18.25 -1.94 -7.04
CA SER A 11 18.24 -1.15 -8.27
C SER A 11 16.81 -0.83 -8.72
N LEU A 12 15.90 -1.80 -8.69
CA LEU A 12 14.50 -1.61 -9.07
C LEU A 12 13.79 -0.61 -8.15
N ASP A 13 13.97 -0.74 -6.82
CA ASP A 13 13.39 0.18 -5.84
C ASP A 13 13.92 1.62 -6.06
N HIS A 14 15.21 1.76 -6.37
CA HIS A 14 15.83 3.06 -6.65
C HIS A 14 15.32 3.67 -7.96
N ASP A 15 15.25 2.90 -9.05
CA ASP A 15 14.81 3.39 -10.35
C ASP A 15 13.36 3.88 -10.30
N ILE A 16 12.49 3.13 -9.63
CA ILE A 16 11.09 3.51 -9.44
C ILE A 16 10.98 4.76 -8.57
N ALA A 17 11.72 4.86 -7.48
CA ALA A 17 11.71 6.05 -6.63
C ALA A 17 12.26 7.28 -7.37
N SER A 18 13.31 7.13 -8.18
CA SER A 18 13.84 8.18 -9.05
C SER A 18 12.78 8.66 -10.05
N PHE A 19 12.04 7.74 -10.66
CA PHE A 19 10.92 8.08 -11.52
C PHE A 19 9.83 8.87 -10.77
N MET A 20 9.48 8.47 -9.53
CA MET A 20 8.51 9.20 -8.72
C MET A 20 9.01 10.61 -8.35
N ASN A 21 10.30 10.76 -8.07
CA ASN A 21 10.89 12.08 -7.83
C ASN A 21 10.83 12.98 -9.08
N LYS A 22 11.08 12.44 -10.28
CA LYS A 22 10.89 13.19 -11.54
C LYS A 22 9.42 13.61 -11.73
N LEU A 23 8.48 12.73 -11.40
CA LEU A 23 7.06 13.01 -11.45
C LEU A 23 6.67 14.11 -10.44
N LEU A 24 7.23 14.07 -9.23
CA LEU A 24 7.07 15.11 -8.21
C LEU A 24 7.58 16.46 -8.72
N ASN A 25 8.78 16.51 -9.29
CA ASN A 25 9.38 17.76 -9.78
C ASN A 25 8.60 18.38 -10.94
N ASN A 26 8.02 17.57 -11.84
CA ASN A 26 7.29 18.07 -12.99
C ASN A 26 5.81 18.38 -12.70
N PHE A 27 5.15 17.60 -11.86
CA PHE A 27 3.70 17.66 -11.65
C PHE A 27 3.31 17.76 -10.17
N GLY A 28 4.27 17.97 -9.26
CA GLY A 28 4.03 17.94 -7.82
C GLY A 28 3.01 18.96 -7.33
N SER A 29 2.95 20.16 -7.92
CA SER A 29 1.96 21.18 -7.56
C SER A 29 0.52 20.68 -7.69
N PHE A 30 0.25 19.83 -8.68
CA PHE A 30 -1.07 19.24 -8.93
C PHE A 30 -1.25 17.89 -8.22
N LEU A 31 -0.27 17.00 -8.32
CA LEU A 31 -0.40 15.63 -7.84
C LEU A 31 -0.30 15.52 -6.31
N THR A 32 0.61 16.26 -5.69
CA THR A 32 0.88 16.14 -4.25
C THR A 32 -0.36 16.35 -3.39
N PRO A 33 -1.21 17.40 -3.56
CA PRO A 33 -2.39 17.57 -2.73
C PRO A 33 -3.40 16.44 -2.90
N ILE A 34 -3.58 15.93 -4.13
CA ILE A 34 -4.50 14.83 -4.43
C ILE A 34 -4.01 13.54 -3.76
N LEU A 35 -2.75 13.17 -3.99
CA LEU A 35 -2.17 11.96 -3.44
C LEU A 35 -2.06 12.02 -1.90
N LYS A 36 -1.81 13.21 -1.35
CA LYS A 36 -1.82 13.43 0.10
C LYS A 36 -3.21 13.19 0.70
N PHE A 37 -4.25 13.67 0.06
CA PHE A 37 -5.62 13.41 0.47
C PHE A 37 -5.94 11.91 0.44
N ILE A 38 -5.59 11.21 -0.64
CA ILE A 38 -5.81 9.76 -0.78
C ILE A 38 -5.07 8.98 0.31
N THR A 39 -3.79 9.30 0.56
CA THR A 39 -3.00 8.57 1.56
C THR A 39 -3.49 8.81 2.99
N ILE A 40 -3.98 10.02 3.31
CA ILE A 40 -4.59 10.33 4.62
C ILE A 40 -5.85 9.51 4.85
N LEU A 41 -6.71 9.37 3.84
CA LEU A 41 -7.89 8.51 3.92
C LEU A 41 -7.53 7.05 4.21
N GLY A 42 -6.39 6.60 3.69
CA GLY A 42 -5.88 5.24 3.91
C GLY A 42 -5.22 5.01 5.27
N ASN A 43 -5.01 6.04 6.08
CA ASN A 43 -4.34 5.89 7.37
C ASN A 43 -5.03 4.87 8.26
N PHE A 44 -4.26 3.90 8.77
CA PHE A 44 -4.74 2.77 9.59
C PHE A 44 -5.87 1.94 8.93
N GLY A 45 -6.05 2.04 7.60
CA GLY A 45 -7.16 1.41 6.92
C GLY A 45 -8.54 2.00 7.27
N THR A 46 -8.58 3.18 7.91
CA THR A 46 -9.80 3.76 8.49
C THR A 46 -10.93 3.89 7.48
N ILE A 47 -10.66 4.41 6.27
CA ILE A 47 -11.68 4.53 5.24
C ILE A 47 -12.27 3.16 4.83
N PHE A 48 -11.42 2.12 4.75
CA PHE A 48 -11.86 0.78 4.37
C PHE A 48 -12.71 0.14 5.45
N ILE A 49 -12.37 0.39 6.74
CA ILE A 49 -13.18 -0.06 7.88
C ILE A 49 -14.55 0.63 7.86
N ILE A 50 -14.58 1.96 7.71
CA ILE A 50 -15.84 2.74 7.67
C ILE A 50 -16.71 2.25 6.52
N LEU A 51 -16.17 2.12 5.31
CA LEU A 51 -16.93 1.65 4.14
C LEU A 51 -17.44 0.21 4.34
N SER A 52 -16.62 -0.66 4.94
CA SER A 52 -17.03 -2.03 5.24
C SER A 52 -18.18 -2.08 6.25
N LEU A 53 -18.16 -1.23 7.29
CA LEU A 53 -19.27 -1.10 8.25
C LEU A 53 -20.52 -0.56 7.59
N LEU A 54 -20.42 0.47 6.74
CA LEU A 54 -21.53 1.00 5.97
C LEU A 54 -22.16 -0.08 5.06
N PHE A 55 -21.34 -0.97 4.47
CA PHE A 55 -21.85 -2.07 3.66
C PHE A 55 -22.68 -3.09 4.44
N LEU A 56 -22.52 -3.18 5.77
CA LEU A 56 -23.37 -4.04 6.60
C LEU A 56 -24.82 -3.58 6.67
N LEU A 57 -25.08 -2.29 6.47
CA LEU A 57 -26.42 -1.70 6.56
C LEU A 57 -27.33 -2.15 5.41
N PHE A 58 -26.76 -2.54 4.27
CA PHE A 58 -27.53 -2.89 3.08
C PHE A 58 -27.41 -4.39 2.78
N THR A 59 -28.53 -5.09 2.60
CA THR A 59 -28.58 -6.53 2.32
C THR A 59 -27.74 -6.94 1.11
N LYS A 60 -27.72 -6.10 0.05
CA LYS A 60 -27.00 -6.37 -1.20
C LYS A 60 -25.45 -6.25 -1.06
N THR A 61 -24.96 -5.56 -0.04
CA THR A 61 -23.51 -5.33 0.17
C THR A 61 -22.98 -5.96 1.44
N ARG A 62 -23.87 -6.45 2.33
CA ARG A 62 -23.52 -7.01 3.64
C ARG A 62 -22.44 -8.09 3.56
N LYS A 63 -22.56 -9.01 2.60
CA LYS A 63 -21.56 -10.07 2.40
C LYS A 63 -20.15 -9.50 2.12
N ALA A 64 -20.09 -8.48 1.25
CA ALA A 64 -18.81 -7.82 0.94
C ALA A 64 -18.23 -7.11 2.16
N GLY A 65 -19.06 -6.42 2.95
CA GLY A 65 -18.66 -5.76 4.19
C GLY A 65 -18.08 -6.74 5.22
N ILE A 66 -18.74 -7.89 5.43
CA ILE A 66 -18.28 -8.92 6.36
C ILE A 66 -16.91 -9.47 5.90
N ILE A 67 -16.78 -9.83 4.62
CA ILE A 67 -15.54 -10.37 4.08
C ILE A 67 -14.41 -9.34 4.22
N ALA A 68 -14.67 -8.06 3.90
CA ALA A 68 -13.68 -6.99 4.02
C ALA A 68 -13.24 -6.78 5.47
N LEU A 69 -14.16 -6.76 6.45
CA LEU A 69 -13.80 -6.60 7.86
C LEU A 69 -12.95 -7.76 8.39
N ILE A 70 -13.30 -8.99 8.03
CA ILE A 70 -12.51 -10.18 8.43
C ILE A 70 -11.11 -10.09 7.79
N ALA A 71 -11.04 -9.74 6.51
CA ALA A 71 -9.77 -9.59 5.80
C ALA A 71 -8.89 -8.52 6.46
N LEU A 72 -9.43 -7.32 6.71
CA LEU A 72 -8.73 -6.21 7.36
C LEU A 72 -8.21 -6.59 8.76
N LEU A 73 -8.98 -7.36 9.53
CA LEU A 73 -8.54 -7.84 10.84
C LEU A 73 -7.35 -8.81 10.73
N ILE A 74 -7.43 -9.78 9.81
CA ILE A 74 -6.35 -10.73 9.55
C ILE A 74 -5.11 -9.99 9.05
N GLY A 75 -5.30 -9.03 8.14
CA GLY A 75 -4.20 -8.26 7.56
C GLY A 75 -3.46 -7.42 8.57
N VAL A 76 -4.14 -6.74 9.48
CA VAL A 76 -3.48 -5.98 10.56
C VAL A 76 -2.55 -6.89 11.38
N ILE A 77 -3.00 -8.09 11.74
CA ILE A 77 -2.20 -9.07 12.48
C ILE A 77 -1.01 -9.52 11.64
N THR A 78 -1.25 -9.93 10.40
CA THR A 78 -0.22 -10.46 9.50
C THR A 78 0.84 -9.40 9.20
N VAL A 79 0.42 -8.16 8.86
CA VAL A 79 1.33 -7.04 8.62
C VAL A 79 2.18 -6.75 9.84
N SER A 80 1.57 -6.72 11.04
CA SER A 80 2.30 -6.41 12.28
C SER A 80 3.37 -7.46 12.57
N ILE A 81 3.05 -8.74 12.45
CA ILE A 81 4.00 -9.84 12.65
C ILE A 81 5.12 -9.78 11.60
N THR A 82 4.76 -9.59 10.31
CA THR A 82 5.74 -9.54 9.22
C THR A 82 6.68 -8.34 9.35
N LYS A 83 6.18 -7.17 9.77
CA LYS A 83 7.02 -5.98 10.02
C LYS A 83 8.11 -6.26 11.06
N ILE A 84 7.76 -6.90 12.16
CA ILE A 84 8.71 -7.26 13.21
C ILE A 84 9.69 -8.33 12.72
N ALA A 85 9.20 -9.34 12.01
CA ALA A 85 10.04 -10.44 11.52
C ALA A 85 11.06 -10.00 10.47
N VAL A 86 10.68 -9.09 9.57
CA VAL A 86 11.56 -8.60 8.49
C VAL A 86 12.39 -7.40 8.94
N SER A 87 11.85 -6.54 9.80
CA SER A 87 12.52 -5.35 10.38
C SER A 87 13.20 -4.46 9.34
N ARG A 88 12.59 -4.30 8.14
CA ARG A 88 13.18 -3.50 7.06
C ARG A 88 13.08 -2.01 7.38
N ASP A 89 14.20 -1.30 7.31
CA ASP A 89 14.24 0.15 7.43
C ASP A 89 13.51 0.82 6.25
N ARG A 90 13.02 2.03 6.50
CA ARG A 90 12.33 2.81 5.47
C ARG A 90 13.29 3.49 4.52
N PRO A 91 12.83 3.85 3.30
CA PRO A 91 13.68 4.52 2.31
C PRO A 91 14.39 5.76 2.84
N PHE A 92 13.74 6.52 3.71
CA PHE A 92 14.26 7.77 4.27
C PHE A 92 15.09 7.61 5.56
N PHE A 93 15.39 6.38 5.98
CA PHE A 93 16.13 6.14 7.23
C PHE A 93 17.61 6.56 7.12
N ASP A 94 18.24 6.26 5.97
CA ASP A 94 19.62 6.73 5.70
C ASP A 94 19.59 8.16 5.17
N THR A 95 20.03 9.10 6.02
CA THR A 95 20.04 10.54 5.71
C THR A 95 21.01 10.92 4.60
N ASN A 96 21.95 10.05 4.22
CA ASN A 96 22.89 10.26 3.12
C ASN A 96 22.42 9.70 1.78
N SER A 97 21.25 9.05 1.76
CA SER A 97 20.69 8.44 0.55
C SER A 97 19.90 9.43 -0.30
N ASP A 98 19.81 9.13 -1.61
CA ASP A 98 18.92 9.86 -2.52
C ASP A 98 17.47 9.79 -2.04
N PHE A 99 17.02 8.66 -1.50
CA PHE A 99 15.68 8.48 -0.96
C PHE A 99 15.33 9.49 0.11
N TYR A 100 16.27 9.82 1.00
CA TYR A 100 16.05 10.82 2.05
C TYR A 100 15.80 12.21 1.44
N SER A 101 16.60 12.61 0.47
CA SER A 101 16.46 13.89 -0.22
C SER A 101 15.11 13.98 -0.96
N TRP A 102 14.69 12.91 -1.63
CA TRP A 102 13.40 12.83 -2.33
C TRP A 102 12.21 12.81 -1.38
N TRP A 103 12.35 12.14 -0.23
CA TRP A 103 11.33 12.14 0.82
C TRP A 103 11.10 13.55 1.39
N LEU A 104 12.16 14.33 1.62
CA LEU A 104 12.06 15.72 2.04
C LEU A 104 11.30 16.55 1.00
N GLN A 105 11.63 16.41 -0.29
CA GLN A 105 10.95 17.09 -1.39
C GLN A 105 9.48 16.70 -1.51
N ALA A 106 9.15 15.44 -1.22
CA ALA A 106 7.77 14.95 -1.26
C ALA A 106 6.92 15.40 -0.05
N GLY A 107 7.48 16.16 0.89
CA GLY A 107 6.77 16.72 2.03
C GLY A 107 6.99 15.98 3.35
N ALA A 108 8.03 15.17 3.46
CA ALA A 108 8.52 14.52 4.68
C ALA A 108 7.42 13.83 5.51
N VAL A 109 6.58 13.04 4.85
CA VAL A 109 5.49 12.30 5.50
C VAL A 109 6.06 11.34 6.53
N LYS A 110 5.68 11.53 7.80
CA LYS A 110 6.21 10.75 8.93
C LYS A 110 5.52 9.38 9.03
N GLU A 111 6.33 8.37 9.26
CA GLU A 111 5.90 7.00 9.51
C GLU A 111 6.83 6.37 10.56
N SER A 112 6.29 5.68 11.55
CA SER A 112 7.03 5.22 12.73
C SER A 112 7.36 3.72 12.75
N SER A 113 6.70 2.91 11.91
CA SER A 113 6.90 1.47 11.88
C SER A 113 7.84 1.03 10.76
N TYR A 114 8.34 -0.21 10.79
CA TYR A 114 9.14 -0.82 9.72
C TYR A 114 8.48 -0.71 8.33
N SER A 115 9.31 -0.78 7.28
CA SER A 115 8.87 -0.54 5.91
C SER A 115 8.06 -1.70 5.33
N PHE A 116 8.58 -2.93 5.41
CA PHE A 116 7.96 -4.10 4.77
C PHE A 116 7.01 -4.85 5.72
N PRO A 117 5.83 -5.24 5.24
CA PRO A 117 5.16 -4.81 4.02
C PRO A 117 4.42 -3.48 4.21
N SER A 118 3.93 -2.88 3.09
CA SER A 118 3.14 -1.66 3.15
C SER A 118 1.74 -1.92 3.71
N GLY A 119 1.48 -1.45 4.94
CA GLY A 119 0.17 -1.64 5.60
C GLY A 119 -0.99 -0.94 4.89
N HIS A 120 -0.79 0.25 4.34
CA HIS A 120 -1.79 0.96 3.53
C HIS A 120 -2.18 0.15 2.29
N THR A 121 -1.18 -0.40 1.59
CA THR A 121 -1.40 -1.20 0.38
C THR A 121 -2.09 -2.52 0.73
N THR A 122 -1.70 -3.17 1.83
CA THR A 122 -2.34 -4.41 2.30
C THR A 122 -3.82 -4.17 2.59
N ALA A 123 -4.16 -3.16 3.39
CA ALA A 123 -5.56 -2.84 3.70
C ALA A 123 -6.38 -2.48 2.44
N ALA A 124 -5.79 -1.75 1.51
CA ALA A 124 -6.41 -1.43 0.22
C ALA A 124 -6.64 -2.69 -0.64
N THR A 125 -5.69 -3.64 -0.61
CA THR A 125 -5.80 -4.92 -1.34
C THR A 125 -6.90 -5.79 -0.74
N GLU A 126 -6.94 -5.92 0.56
CA GLU A 126 -7.96 -6.70 1.28
C GLU A 126 -9.36 -6.19 0.97
N PHE A 127 -9.56 -4.88 1.06
CA PHE A 127 -10.83 -4.26 0.74
C PHE A 127 -11.18 -4.42 -0.75
N GLY A 128 -10.25 -4.12 -1.66
CA GLY A 128 -10.46 -4.23 -3.11
C GLY A 128 -10.78 -5.66 -3.55
N VAL A 129 -10.05 -6.66 -3.04
CA VAL A 129 -10.29 -8.07 -3.33
C VAL A 129 -11.60 -8.56 -2.72
N ALA A 130 -11.95 -8.16 -1.50
CA ALA A 130 -13.24 -8.49 -0.89
C ALA A 130 -14.41 -8.01 -1.75
N LEU A 131 -14.33 -6.80 -2.33
CA LEU A 131 -15.33 -6.28 -3.27
C LEU A 131 -15.30 -7.06 -4.60
N PHE A 132 -14.11 -7.35 -5.13
CA PHE A 132 -13.95 -8.10 -6.37
C PHE A 132 -14.64 -9.46 -6.32
N ILE A 133 -14.44 -10.25 -5.26
CA ILE A 133 -15.01 -11.59 -5.11
C ILE A 133 -16.49 -11.56 -4.74
N SER A 134 -16.98 -10.47 -4.14
CA SER A 134 -18.36 -10.35 -3.63
C SER A 134 -19.35 -9.80 -4.65
N LYS A 135 -18.89 -9.23 -5.75
CA LYS A 135 -19.73 -8.56 -6.75
C LYS A 135 -19.80 -9.32 -8.08
N ASN A 136 -20.77 -8.94 -8.90
CA ASN A 136 -20.94 -9.51 -10.23
C ASN A 136 -19.76 -9.13 -11.13
N LYS A 137 -19.16 -10.11 -11.79
CA LYS A 137 -17.80 -10.07 -12.37
C LYS A 137 -17.55 -9.04 -13.47
N LYS A 138 -18.59 -8.46 -14.09
CA LYS A 138 -18.39 -7.57 -15.26
C LYS A 138 -17.57 -6.32 -14.97
N TYR A 139 -17.74 -5.70 -13.79
CA TYR A 139 -17.05 -4.46 -13.40
C TYR A 139 -16.28 -4.60 -12.09
N SER A 140 -16.28 -5.77 -11.45
CA SER A 140 -15.65 -5.95 -10.15
C SER A 140 -14.12 -5.78 -10.21
N TRP A 141 -13.49 -6.01 -11.37
CA TRP A 141 -12.07 -5.77 -11.58
C TRP A 141 -11.64 -4.31 -11.32
N LEU A 142 -12.57 -3.34 -11.43
CA LEU A 142 -12.30 -1.94 -11.11
C LEU A 142 -11.87 -1.76 -9.65
N PHE A 143 -12.32 -2.62 -8.75
CA PHE A 143 -11.91 -2.55 -7.33
C PHE A 143 -10.43 -2.87 -7.12
N LEU A 144 -9.77 -3.53 -8.08
CA LEU A 144 -8.33 -3.80 -8.04
C LEU A 144 -7.48 -2.54 -8.30
N PHE A 145 -8.07 -1.45 -8.78
CA PHE A 145 -7.38 -0.16 -8.85
C PHE A 145 -7.18 0.48 -7.46
N ILE A 146 -7.98 0.11 -6.46
CA ILE A 146 -7.86 0.66 -5.10
C ILE A 146 -6.44 0.42 -4.53
N PRO A 147 -5.92 -0.82 -4.48
CA PRO A 147 -4.54 -1.06 -4.01
C PRO A 147 -3.48 -0.44 -4.92
N LEU A 148 -3.70 -0.37 -6.24
CA LEU A 148 -2.74 0.26 -7.17
C LEU A 148 -2.60 1.75 -6.89
N ILE A 149 -3.72 2.46 -6.71
CA ILE A 149 -3.72 3.89 -6.39
C ILE A 149 -3.09 4.11 -5.00
N MET A 150 -3.45 3.30 -4.01
CA MET A 150 -2.88 3.41 -2.67
C MET A 150 -1.38 3.13 -2.68
N GLY A 151 -0.93 2.05 -3.32
CA GLY A 151 0.49 1.72 -3.46
C GLY A 151 1.27 2.82 -4.18
N PHE A 152 0.71 3.39 -5.23
CA PHE A 152 1.29 4.53 -5.93
C PHE A 152 1.55 5.72 -4.98
N THR A 153 0.59 6.06 -4.10
CA THR A 153 0.81 7.14 -3.13
C THR A 153 1.99 6.86 -2.20
N ARG A 154 2.17 5.59 -1.80
CA ARG A 154 3.23 5.22 -0.84
C ARG A 154 4.63 5.34 -1.45
N ILE A 155 4.75 5.00 -2.74
CA ILE A 155 6.02 5.14 -3.47
C ILE A 155 6.26 6.62 -3.81
N TYR A 156 5.22 7.36 -4.22
CA TYR A 156 5.32 8.79 -4.52
C TYR A 156 5.85 9.62 -3.35
N PHE A 157 5.38 9.33 -2.13
CA PHE A 157 5.86 10.01 -0.92
C PHE A 157 7.17 9.43 -0.36
N ILE A 158 7.80 8.47 -1.06
CA ILE A 158 9.06 7.82 -0.65
C ILE A 158 9.00 7.26 0.77
N VAL A 159 7.85 6.81 1.22
CA VAL A 159 7.66 6.21 2.55
C VAL A 159 7.75 4.68 2.54
N HIS A 160 7.67 4.09 1.35
CA HIS A 160 7.85 2.66 1.09
C HIS A 160 8.65 2.43 -0.19
N TYR A 161 9.39 1.35 -0.23
CA TYR A 161 9.96 0.82 -1.46
C TYR A 161 8.84 0.21 -2.34
N PHE A 162 9.09 0.12 -3.64
CA PHE A 162 8.16 -0.57 -4.55
C PHE A 162 7.93 -2.02 -4.14
N THR A 163 9.00 -2.70 -3.70
CA THR A 163 8.92 -4.09 -3.22
C THR A 163 8.08 -4.25 -1.95
N ASP A 164 7.99 -3.23 -1.08
CA ASP A 164 7.08 -3.24 0.08
C ASP A 164 5.61 -3.18 -0.35
N VAL A 165 5.33 -2.41 -1.40
CA VAL A 165 4.00 -2.29 -2.00
C VAL A 165 3.59 -3.62 -2.64
N CYS A 166 4.48 -4.23 -3.43
CA CYS A 166 4.27 -5.57 -3.99
C CYS A 166 4.01 -6.61 -2.89
N GLY A 167 4.82 -6.58 -1.81
CA GLY A 167 4.61 -7.44 -0.64
C GLY A 167 3.23 -7.27 -0.02
N GLY A 168 2.76 -6.03 0.12
CA GLY A 168 1.42 -5.71 0.63
C GLY A 168 0.30 -6.25 -0.26
N CYS A 169 0.47 -6.24 -1.58
CA CYS A 169 -0.48 -6.84 -2.51
C CYS A 169 -0.49 -8.38 -2.42
N LEU A 170 0.70 -9.01 -2.35
CA LEU A 170 0.86 -10.45 -2.40
C LEU A 170 0.40 -11.17 -1.13
N LEU A 171 0.52 -10.55 0.04
CA LEU A 171 0.12 -11.17 1.30
C LEU A 171 -1.33 -11.63 1.32
N TYR A 172 -2.22 -10.96 0.60
CA TYR A 172 -3.64 -11.33 0.55
C TYR A 172 -4.03 -12.10 -0.72
N THR A 173 -3.25 -12.00 -1.78
CA THR A 173 -3.55 -12.68 -3.06
C THR A 173 -2.92 -14.08 -3.17
N SER A 174 -2.15 -14.50 -2.16
CA SER A 174 -1.59 -15.86 -2.12
C SER A 174 -2.73 -16.89 -2.10
N PRO A 175 -2.75 -17.87 -3.03
CA PRO A 175 -3.79 -18.89 -3.05
C PRO A 175 -3.75 -19.69 -1.75
N SER A 176 -4.85 -19.65 -1.01
CA SER A 176 -5.06 -20.59 0.09
C SER A 176 -5.02 -22.01 -0.49
N PRO A 177 -4.25 -22.93 0.07
CA PRO A 177 -4.33 -24.33 -0.36
C PRO A 177 -5.77 -24.80 -0.18
N ARG A 178 -6.35 -25.32 -1.26
CA ARG A 178 -7.69 -25.93 -1.25
C ARG A 178 -7.65 -27.25 -0.51
#